data_5afc27d250d2d046ea48986620c74208
#
_entry.id   5afc27d250d2d046ea48986620c74208
#
_cell.length_a   1.000
_cell.length_b   1.000
_cell.length_c   1.000
_cell.angle_alpha   90.00
_cell.angle_beta   90.00
_cell.angle_gamma   90.00
#
_symmetry.space_group_name_H-M   'P 1'
#
loop_
_entity.id
_entity.type
_entity.pdbx_description
1 polymer ?
#
loop_
_entity_poly.entity_id
_entity_poly.type
_entity_poly.pdbx_seq_one_letter_code
_entity_poly.pdbx_strand_id
1 'polypeptide(L)'
;LAACCVRSLHLDLGHVGVYRALSAGAGITGHAEDGELFAALRAKDAPTVSELAARLPAVWRDAIRALPSLYGPSREVLAEARARLPDTPAIANALDALAALSEAAGSEVEALHVDLADLTGYHYHNGAIFSVFVAGQTRALGNGGRYDGIGKAFGRARPATGFTLDLRRLADVADGAHIERHGD
;
A
#
# COMPACT_ATOMS: atom_id res chain seq x y z
N LEU A 1 11.62 -3.21 15.94
CA LEU A 1 10.51 -3.91 16.62
C LEU A 1 11.00 -5.19 17.30
N ALA A 2 11.84 -5.98 16.68
CA ALA A 2 12.44 -7.17 17.32
C ALA A 2 13.13 -6.85 18.65
N ALA A 3 13.83 -5.72 18.75
CA ALA A 3 14.47 -5.27 19.98
C ALA A 3 13.47 -4.96 21.12
N CYS A 4 12.21 -4.69 20.79
CA CYS A 4 11.12 -4.47 21.76
C CYS A 4 10.32 -5.74 22.03
N CYS A 5 10.83 -6.92 21.65
CA CYS A 5 10.17 -8.22 21.79
C CYS A 5 8.78 -8.31 21.12
N VAL A 6 8.44 -7.41 20.22
CA VAL A 6 7.21 -7.47 19.46
C VAL A 6 7.30 -8.61 18.44
N ARG A 7 6.38 -9.56 18.53
CA ARG A 7 6.27 -10.73 17.65
C ARG A 7 4.99 -10.65 16.82
N SER A 8 4.82 -11.60 15.92
CA SER A 8 3.61 -11.70 15.09
C SER A 8 3.32 -10.42 14.32
N LEU A 9 4.35 -9.89 13.65
CA LEU A 9 4.24 -8.72 12.82
C LEU A 9 3.59 -9.09 11.48
N HIS A 10 2.60 -8.28 11.09
CA HIS A 10 1.98 -8.32 9.78
C HIS A 10 2.36 -7.05 9.04
N LEU A 11 2.77 -7.19 7.79
CA LEU A 11 3.16 -6.08 6.93
C LEU A 11 2.23 -5.99 5.73
N ASP A 12 1.58 -4.85 5.57
CA ASP A 12 0.81 -4.51 4.39
C ASP A 12 1.63 -3.57 3.52
N LEU A 13 1.78 -3.90 2.24
CA LEU A 13 2.49 -3.11 1.25
C LEU A 13 1.52 -2.59 0.20
N GLY A 14 1.71 -1.36 -0.22
CA GLY A 14 1.03 -0.73 -1.34
C GLY A 14 1.99 0.04 -2.24
N HIS A 15 1.50 0.49 -3.38
CA HIS A 15 2.30 1.35 -4.27
C HIS A 15 1.42 2.35 -5.01
N VAL A 16 1.50 3.61 -4.61
CA VAL A 16 0.67 4.68 -5.20
C VAL A 16 0.89 4.87 -6.71
N GLY A 17 2.02 4.43 -7.24
CA GLY A 17 2.34 4.48 -8.67
C GLY A 17 1.44 3.61 -9.54
N VAL A 18 0.83 2.54 -8.99
CA VAL A 18 -0.12 1.70 -9.75
C VAL A 18 -1.34 2.52 -10.12
N TYR A 19 -2.03 3.12 -9.14
CA TYR A 19 -3.20 3.95 -9.43
C TYR A 19 -2.85 5.17 -10.30
N ARG A 20 -1.71 5.83 -10.05
CA ARG A 20 -1.25 6.94 -10.91
C ARG A 20 -1.08 6.54 -12.37
N ALA A 21 -0.50 5.38 -12.62
CA ALA A 21 -0.32 4.89 -13.98
C ALA A 21 -1.67 4.57 -14.63
N LEU A 22 -2.62 4.00 -13.89
CA LEU A 22 -3.98 3.73 -14.37
C LEU A 22 -4.76 5.02 -14.66
N SER A 23 -4.73 6.00 -13.74
CA SER A 23 -5.36 7.30 -13.92
C SER A 23 -4.78 8.06 -15.13
N ALA A 24 -3.46 8.05 -15.28
CA ALA A 24 -2.78 8.66 -16.43
C ALA A 24 -3.15 7.96 -17.74
N GLY A 25 -3.12 6.63 -17.77
CA GLY A 25 -3.47 5.85 -18.95
C GLY A 25 -4.95 6.01 -19.35
N ALA A 26 -5.83 6.17 -18.38
CA ALA A 26 -7.25 6.45 -18.60
C ALA A 26 -7.53 7.90 -19.03
N GLY A 27 -6.54 8.80 -18.93
CA GLY A 27 -6.66 10.22 -19.28
C GLY A 27 -7.47 11.06 -18.29
N ILE A 28 -7.59 10.61 -17.02
CA ILE A 28 -8.41 11.29 -16.00
C ILE A 28 -7.59 12.01 -14.92
N THR A 29 -6.26 11.92 -14.95
CA THR A 29 -5.39 12.53 -13.94
C THR A 29 -5.69 14.02 -13.78
N GLY A 30 -6.04 14.42 -12.55
CA GLY A 30 -6.37 15.81 -12.20
C GLY A 30 -7.78 16.26 -12.60
N HIS A 31 -8.59 15.38 -13.16
CA HIS A 31 -10.01 15.65 -13.43
C HIS A 31 -10.86 15.31 -12.20
N ALA A 32 -12.14 15.70 -12.21
CA ALA A 32 -13.07 15.40 -11.11
C ALA A 32 -13.24 13.89 -10.91
N GLU A 33 -13.31 13.14 -12.00
CA GLU A 33 -13.43 11.69 -12.03
C GLU A 33 -12.27 10.98 -11.31
N ASP A 34 -11.04 11.52 -11.40
CA ASP A 34 -9.88 11.00 -10.68
C ASP A 34 -10.09 11.10 -9.16
N GLY A 35 -10.61 12.23 -8.69
CA GLY A 35 -10.90 12.45 -7.27
C GLY A 35 -12.02 11.54 -6.75
N GLU A 36 -13.07 11.33 -7.54
CA GLU A 36 -14.19 10.45 -7.19
C GLU A 36 -13.73 8.98 -7.12
N LEU A 37 -12.99 8.51 -8.13
CA LEU A 37 -12.41 7.16 -8.14
C LEU A 37 -11.43 6.95 -6.98
N PHE A 38 -10.59 7.93 -6.69
CA PHE A 38 -9.69 7.90 -5.54
C PHE A 38 -10.45 7.73 -4.22
N ALA A 39 -11.54 8.48 -4.02
CA ALA A 39 -12.36 8.38 -2.82
C ALA A 39 -13.04 7.01 -2.71
N ALA A 40 -13.61 6.50 -3.80
CA ALA A 40 -14.26 5.19 -3.84
C ALA A 40 -13.26 4.03 -3.59
N LEU A 41 -12.08 4.09 -4.18
CA LEU A 41 -11.02 3.09 -3.94
C LEU A 41 -10.56 3.09 -2.48
N ARG A 42 -10.36 4.25 -1.88
CA ARG A 42 -10.00 4.35 -0.45
C ARG A 42 -11.08 3.79 0.47
N ALA A 43 -12.34 3.97 0.10
CA ALA A 43 -13.48 3.41 0.84
C ALA A 43 -13.68 1.91 0.58
N LYS A 44 -12.92 1.31 -0.34
CA LYS A 44 -13.13 -0.08 -0.82
C LYS A 44 -14.54 -0.29 -1.39
N ASP A 45 -15.14 0.77 -1.93
CA ASP A 45 -16.49 0.75 -2.53
C ASP A 45 -16.42 0.26 -3.98
N ALA A 46 -16.36 -1.06 -4.14
CA ALA A 46 -16.26 -1.70 -5.45
C ALA A 46 -17.45 -1.39 -6.39
N PRO A 47 -18.72 -1.31 -5.92
CA PRO A 47 -19.82 -0.85 -6.74
C PRO A 47 -19.61 0.54 -7.34
N THR A 48 -19.27 1.53 -6.51
CA THR A 48 -19.00 2.90 -6.96
C THR A 48 -17.79 2.97 -7.89
N VAL A 49 -16.71 2.24 -7.60
CA VAL A 49 -15.56 2.12 -8.53
C VAL A 49 -16.00 1.58 -9.88
N SER A 50 -16.84 0.55 -9.89
CA SER A 50 -17.34 -0.06 -11.14
C SER A 50 -18.20 0.89 -11.97
N GLU A 51 -19.04 1.71 -11.32
CA GLU A 51 -19.89 2.72 -11.95
C GLU A 51 -19.04 3.84 -12.55
N LEU A 52 -18.15 4.44 -11.77
CA LEU A 52 -17.28 5.53 -12.21
C LEU A 52 -16.37 5.08 -13.36
N ALA A 53 -15.79 3.89 -13.25
CA ALA A 53 -14.93 3.33 -14.29
C ALA A 53 -15.68 2.99 -15.60
N ALA A 54 -17.02 2.90 -15.60
CA ALA A 54 -17.78 2.46 -16.77
C ALA A 54 -17.55 3.32 -18.03
N ARG A 55 -17.20 4.60 -17.85
CA ARG A 55 -16.97 5.57 -18.93
C ARG A 55 -15.54 5.51 -19.50
N LEU A 56 -14.64 4.79 -18.84
CA LEU A 56 -13.23 4.73 -19.24
C LEU A 56 -13.01 3.76 -20.40
N PRO A 57 -11.91 3.92 -21.17
CA PRO A 57 -11.52 2.94 -22.18
C PRO A 57 -11.35 1.54 -21.57
N ALA A 58 -11.74 0.50 -22.30
CA ALA A 58 -11.93 -0.86 -21.77
C ALA A 58 -10.73 -1.37 -20.93
N VAL A 59 -9.51 -1.22 -21.44
CA VAL A 59 -8.29 -1.70 -20.76
C VAL A 59 -8.11 -1.08 -19.36
N TRP A 60 -8.31 0.24 -19.26
CA TRP A 60 -8.15 0.99 -18.01
C TRP A 60 -9.35 0.78 -17.08
N ARG A 61 -10.54 0.72 -17.62
CA ARG A 61 -11.77 0.41 -16.91
C ARG A 61 -11.66 -0.92 -16.16
N ASP A 62 -11.25 -1.97 -16.87
CA ASP A 62 -11.22 -3.32 -16.32
C ASP A 62 -10.09 -3.45 -15.28
N ALA A 63 -8.96 -2.76 -15.49
CA ALA A 63 -7.88 -2.67 -14.54
C ALA A 63 -8.28 -1.90 -13.25
N ILE A 64 -8.94 -0.75 -13.37
CA ILE A 64 -9.40 0.05 -12.21
C ILE A 64 -10.44 -0.74 -11.41
N ARG A 65 -11.35 -1.43 -12.08
CA ARG A 65 -12.34 -2.31 -11.43
C ARG A 65 -11.71 -3.47 -10.66
N ALA A 66 -10.52 -3.91 -11.09
CA ALA A 66 -9.80 -4.98 -10.42
C ALA A 66 -9.18 -4.56 -9.08
N LEU A 67 -8.79 -3.29 -8.92
CA LEU A 67 -8.01 -2.82 -7.77
C LEU A 67 -8.60 -3.19 -6.40
N PRO A 68 -9.92 -3.03 -6.13
CA PRO A 68 -10.48 -3.37 -4.82
C PRO A 68 -10.33 -4.85 -4.45
N SER A 69 -10.20 -5.75 -5.45
CA SER A 69 -9.99 -7.18 -5.24
C SER A 69 -8.51 -7.60 -5.19
N LEU A 70 -7.60 -6.73 -5.61
CA LEU A 70 -6.15 -6.98 -5.59
C LEU A 70 -5.57 -6.67 -4.21
N TYR A 71 -5.98 -7.49 -3.24
CA TYR A 71 -5.59 -7.44 -1.84
C TYR A 71 -5.45 -8.86 -1.28
N GLY A 72 -4.41 -9.10 -0.49
CA GLY A 72 -4.16 -10.39 0.17
C GLY A 72 -2.68 -10.78 0.19
N PRO A 73 -2.37 -12.09 0.30
CA PRO A 73 -0.99 -12.57 0.33
C PRO A 73 -0.18 -12.06 -0.86
N SER A 74 1.01 -11.54 -0.59
CA SER A 74 1.75 -10.74 -1.58
C SER A 74 2.03 -11.49 -2.88
N ARG A 75 2.40 -12.78 -2.78
CA ARG A 75 2.72 -13.60 -3.95
C ARG A 75 1.52 -13.79 -4.89
N GLU A 76 0.34 -14.02 -4.31
CA GLU A 76 -0.90 -14.24 -5.05
C GLU A 76 -1.36 -12.96 -5.73
N VAL A 77 -1.40 -11.86 -4.95
CA VAL A 77 -1.83 -10.54 -5.45
C VAL A 77 -0.90 -10.04 -6.56
N LEU A 78 0.42 -10.18 -6.41
CA LEU A 78 1.36 -9.76 -7.44
C LEU A 78 1.23 -10.58 -8.73
N ALA A 79 0.97 -11.89 -8.63
CA ALA A 79 0.72 -12.74 -9.80
C ALA A 79 -0.58 -12.34 -10.51
N GLU A 80 -1.67 -12.14 -9.74
CA GLU A 80 -2.96 -11.70 -10.28
C GLU A 80 -2.88 -10.30 -10.90
N ALA A 81 -2.17 -9.37 -10.24
CA ALA A 81 -1.98 -8.02 -10.74
C ALA A 81 -1.26 -8.00 -12.10
N ARG A 82 -0.21 -8.82 -12.26
CA ARG A 82 0.49 -8.96 -13.56
C ARG A 82 -0.42 -9.51 -14.66
N ALA A 83 -1.39 -10.35 -14.31
CA ALA A 83 -2.32 -10.93 -15.29
C ALA A 83 -3.47 -9.97 -15.66
N ARG A 84 -3.87 -9.07 -14.75
CA ARG A 84 -5.08 -8.24 -14.91
C ARG A 84 -4.80 -6.77 -15.22
N LEU A 85 -3.64 -6.26 -14.84
CA LEU A 85 -3.28 -4.86 -15.09
C LEU A 85 -2.58 -4.71 -16.44
N PRO A 86 -2.72 -3.54 -17.11
CA PRO A 86 -2.02 -3.26 -18.35
C PRO A 86 -0.50 -3.37 -18.20
N ASP A 87 0.14 -4.02 -19.16
CA ASP A 87 1.60 -4.14 -19.21
C ASP A 87 2.21 -2.81 -19.69
N THR A 88 2.40 -1.89 -18.73
CA THR A 88 3.09 -0.63 -18.94
C THR A 88 4.34 -0.57 -18.08
N PRO A 89 5.41 0.13 -18.53
CA PRO A 89 6.63 0.25 -17.72
C PRO A 89 6.39 0.80 -16.32
N ALA A 90 5.41 1.71 -16.15
CA ALA A 90 5.10 2.32 -14.85
C ALA A 90 4.46 1.29 -13.90
N ILE A 91 3.53 0.47 -14.39
CA ILE A 91 2.89 -0.58 -13.60
C ILE A 91 3.89 -1.70 -13.32
N ALA A 92 4.63 -2.17 -14.31
CA ALA A 92 5.65 -3.20 -14.15
C ALA A 92 6.68 -2.80 -13.07
N ASN A 93 7.26 -1.60 -13.16
CA ASN A 93 8.20 -1.10 -12.16
C ASN A 93 7.60 -1.02 -10.74
N ALA A 94 6.32 -0.66 -10.60
CA ALA A 94 5.66 -0.62 -9.32
C ALA A 94 5.46 -2.02 -8.72
N LEU A 95 5.06 -2.99 -9.54
CA LEU A 95 4.90 -4.39 -9.12
C LEU A 95 6.26 -5.05 -8.81
N ASP A 96 7.31 -4.73 -9.58
CA ASP A 96 8.68 -5.20 -9.31
C ASP A 96 9.22 -4.66 -7.99
N ALA A 97 8.95 -3.38 -7.69
CA ALA A 97 9.32 -2.78 -6.41
C ALA A 97 8.60 -3.47 -5.23
N LEU A 98 7.30 -3.77 -5.37
CA LEU A 98 6.56 -4.53 -4.35
C LEU A 98 7.08 -5.95 -4.21
N ALA A 99 7.43 -6.62 -5.30
CA ALA A 99 8.00 -7.98 -5.26
C ALA A 99 9.35 -7.98 -4.50
N ALA A 100 10.24 -7.05 -4.82
CA ALA A 100 11.53 -6.92 -4.14
C ALA A 100 11.38 -6.60 -2.64
N LEU A 101 10.44 -5.72 -2.27
CA LEU A 101 10.15 -5.43 -0.87
C LEU A 101 9.55 -6.64 -0.15
N SER A 102 8.66 -7.39 -0.80
CA SER A 102 8.07 -8.60 -0.26
C SER A 102 9.13 -9.67 0.01
N GLU A 103 10.07 -9.85 -0.90
CA GLU A 103 11.18 -10.79 -0.74
C GLU A 103 12.09 -10.37 0.42
N ALA A 104 12.45 -9.09 0.48
CA ALA A 104 13.32 -8.57 1.52
C ALA A 104 12.70 -8.62 2.93
N ALA A 105 11.38 -8.45 3.05
CA ALA A 105 10.68 -8.43 4.33
C ALA A 105 10.12 -9.80 4.78
N GLY A 106 10.00 -10.75 3.87
CA GLY A 106 9.24 -11.99 4.09
C GLY A 106 9.74 -12.87 5.25
N SER A 107 11.05 -12.82 5.56
CA SER A 107 11.63 -13.55 6.70
C SER A 107 11.47 -12.85 8.05
N GLU A 108 11.09 -11.57 8.06
CA GLU A 108 11.04 -10.73 9.25
C GLU A 108 9.62 -10.56 9.80
N VAL A 109 8.61 -11.03 9.07
CA VAL A 109 7.19 -10.87 9.41
C VAL A 109 6.44 -12.19 9.31
N GLU A 110 5.37 -12.33 10.11
CA GLU A 110 4.52 -13.52 10.11
C GLU A 110 3.58 -13.56 8.91
N ALA A 111 3.06 -12.40 8.52
CA ALA A 111 2.23 -12.27 7.34
C ALA A 111 2.64 -11.04 6.53
N LEU A 112 2.62 -11.20 5.21
CA LEU A 112 2.93 -10.14 4.27
C LEU A 112 1.85 -10.07 3.20
N HIS A 113 1.13 -8.95 3.18
CA HIS A 113 0.07 -8.68 2.23
C HIS A 113 0.46 -7.54 1.29
N VAL A 114 -0.19 -7.53 0.13
CA VAL A 114 -0.18 -6.41 -0.81
C VAL A 114 -1.60 -5.92 -0.98
N ASP A 115 -1.79 -4.61 -0.99
CA ASP A 115 -3.05 -3.93 -1.27
C ASP A 115 -2.84 -2.86 -2.34
N LEU A 116 -3.31 -3.12 -3.56
CA LEU A 116 -3.14 -2.19 -4.68
C LEU A 116 -4.20 -1.06 -4.69
N ALA A 117 -5.21 -1.14 -3.82
CA ALA A 117 -6.16 -0.06 -3.58
C ALA A 117 -5.83 0.75 -2.32
N ASP A 118 -4.75 0.45 -1.60
CA ASP A 118 -4.27 1.33 -0.54
C ASP A 118 -3.62 2.58 -1.15
N LEU A 119 -4.32 3.69 -1.00
CA LEU A 119 -3.91 5.01 -1.48
C LEU A 119 -3.57 5.95 -0.32
N THR A 120 -3.24 5.40 0.85
CA THR A 120 -2.84 6.18 2.04
C THR A 120 -1.64 7.04 1.70
N GLY A 121 -1.76 8.35 1.95
CA GLY A 121 -0.72 9.31 1.64
C GLY A 121 -0.43 9.53 0.15
N TYR A 122 -1.36 9.20 -0.75
CA TYR A 122 -1.24 9.34 -2.22
C TYR A 122 -0.69 10.70 -2.67
N HIS A 123 -1.14 11.79 -2.05
CA HIS A 123 -0.67 13.14 -2.39
C HIS A 123 0.74 13.44 -1.91
N TYR A 124 1.25 12.67 -0.97
CA TYR A 124 2.55 12.83 -0.36
C TYR A 124 3.58 11.81 -0.86
N HIS A 125 3.18 10.53 -0.93
CA HIS A 125 4.04 9.45 -1.41
C HIS A 125 4.09 9.41 -2.94
N ASN A 126 5.20 8.91 -3.49
CA ASN A 126 5.36 8.71 -4.94
C ASN A 126 5.89 7.32 -5.30
N GLY A 127 5.97 6.41 -4.35
CA GLY A 127 6.44 5.04 -4.52
C GLY A 127 5.69 4.07 -3.63
N ALA A 128 6.42 3.08 -3.11
CA ALA A 128 5.89 2.12 -2.16
C ALA A 128 5.47 2.79 -0.85
N ILE A 129 4.40 2.26 -0.27
CA ILE A 129 3.90 2.59 1.06
C ILE A 129 3.79 1.30 1.87
N PHE A 130 3.81 1.42 3.19
CA PHE A 130 3.63 0.26 4.06
C PHE A 130 2.91 0.61 5.35
N SER A 131 2.26 -0.39 5.93
CA SER A 131 1.68 -0.34 7.27
C SER A 131 2.08 -1.60 8.03
N VAL A 132 2.49 -1.44 9.29
CA VAL A 132 2.89 -2.55 10.17
C VAL A 132 1.82 -2.75 11.23
N PHE A 133 1.34 -3.97 11.35
CA PHE A 133 0.37 -4.38 12.35
C PHE A 133 0.99 -5.43 13.27
N VAL A 134 0.36 -5.65 14.41
CA VAL A 134 0.61 -6.78 15.29
C VAL A 134 -0.63 -7.65 15.29
N ALA A 135 -0.46 -8.96 15.29
CA ALA A 135 -1.58 -9.90 15.32
C ALA A 135 -2.60 -9.55 16.43
N GLY A 136 -3.88 -9.57 16.09
CA GLY A 136 -4.97 -9.19 16.99
C GLY A 136 -5.20 -7.68 17.15
N GLN A 137 -4.38 -6.83 16.56
CA GLN A 137 -4.58 -5.37 16.58
C GLN A 137 -5.21 -4.88 15.26
N THR A 138 -6.22 -4.02 15.37
CA THR A 138 -6.94 -3.46 14.21
C THR A 138 -6.32 -2.17 13.67
N ARG A 139 -5.38 -1.59 14.37
CA ARG A 139 -4.71 -0.36 13.97
C ARG A 139 -3.23 -0.59 13.73
N ALA A 140 -2.68 0.03 12.71
CA ALA A 140 -1.26 -0.03 12.44
C ALA A 140 -0.42 0.50 13.62
N LEU A 141 0.66 -0.20 13.92
CA LEU A 141 1.69 0.22 14.87
C LEU A 141 2.56 1.32 14.28
N GLY A 142 2.76 1.28 12.97
CA GLY A 142 3.49 2.29 12.22
C GLY A 142 3.16 2.20 10.75
N ASN A 143 3.44 3.27 10.04
CA ASN A 143 3.29 3.36 8.60
C ASN A 143 4.37 4.25 8.00
N GLY A 144 4.58 4.12 6.71
CA GLY A 144 5.57 4.92 6.01
C GLY A 144 5.53 4.69 4.51
N GLY A 145 6.55 5.22 3.82
CA GLY A 145 6.66 5.07 2.38
C GLY A 145 7.73 5.96 1.77
N ARG A 146 7.76 5.97 0.44
CA ARG A 146 8.68 6.75 -0.37
C ARG A 146 8.06 8.08 -0.81
N TYR A 147 8.82 9.19 -0.66
CA TYR A 147 8.34 10.56 -0.94
C TYR A 147 9.46 11.45 -1.49
N ASP A 148 9.92 11.22 -2.68
CA ASP A 148 11.05 11.92 -3.31
C ASP A 148 10.81 13.43 -3.56
N GLY A 149 9.55 13.87 -3.50
CA GLY A 149 9.14 15.23 -3.82
C GLY A 149 9.43 16.30 -2.76
N ILE A 150 9.63 15.90 -1.51
CA ILE A 150 9.78 16.84 -0.38
C ILE A 150 10.96 17.79 -0.55
N GLY A 151 12.05 17.30 -1.08
CA GLY A 151 13.24 18.13 -1.32
C GLY A 151 13.03 19.28 -2.31
N LYS A 152 11.99 19.24 -3.14
CA LYS A 152 11.68 20.33 -4.09
C LYS A 152 11.38 21.64 -3.38
N ALA A 153 10.70 21.61 -2.24
CA ALA A 153 10.42 22.80 -1.44
C ALA A 153 11.69 23.44 -0.85
N PHE A 154 12.78 22.66 -0.77
CA PHE A 154 14.07 23.09 -0.28
C PHE A 154 15.13 23.18 -1.42
N GLY A 155 14.67 23.31 -2.67
CA GLY A 155 15.50 23.57 -3.86
C GLY A 155 16.00 22.34 -4.60
N ARG A 156 15.92 21.11 -4.05
CA ARG A 156 16.43 19.90 -4.72
C ARG A 156 15.65 18.65 -4.35
N ALA A 157 15.01 18.01 -5.32
CA ALA A 157 14.41 16.70 -5.12
C ALA A 157 15.49 15.65 -4.84
N ARG A 158 15.26 14.81 -3.82
CA ARG A 158 16.12 13.66 -3.48
C ARG A 158 15.23 12.47 -3.14
N PRO A 159 15.65 11.24 -3.49
CA PRO A 159 15.00 10.05 -2.97
C PRO A 159 14.93 10.10 -1.45
N ALA A 160 13.73 9.92 -0.91
CA ALA A 160 13.49 9.93 0.52
C ALA A 160 12.48 8.83 0.90
N THR A 161 12.75 8.17 2.02
CA THR A 161 11.83 7.26 2.68
C THR A 161 11.73 7.63 4.14
N GLY A 162 10.59 7.36 4.77
CA GLY A 162 10.42 7.58 6.18
C GLY A 162 9.20 6.86 6.71
N PHE A 163 9.07 6.86 8.02
CA PHE A 163 7.98 6.20 8.71
C PHE A 163 7.61 6.94 10.00
N THR A 164 6.39 6.67 10.46
CA THR A 164 5.88 7.08 11.77
C THR A 164 5.60 5.82 12.58
N LEU A 165 5.93 5.84 13.86
CA LEU A 165 5.68 4.76 14.81
C LEU A 165 4.87 5.30 15.99
N ASP A 166 3.80 4.60 16.38
CA ASP A 166 3.03 4.89 17.59
C ASP A 166 3.73 4.27 18.81
N LEU A 167 4.49 5.10 19.53
CA LEU A 167 5.28 4.65 20.67
C LEU A 167 4.42 4.21 21.87
N ARG A 168 3.23 4.78 22.06
CA ARG A 168 2.33 4.34 23.14
C ARG A 168 1.84 2.94 22.86
N ARG A 169 1.37 2.72 21.67
CA ARG A 169 0.92 1.40 21.22
C ARG A 169 2.04 0.37 21.19
N LEU A 170 3.25 0.79 20.83
CA LEU A 170 4.43 -0.07 20.93
C LEU A 170 4.69 -0.52 22.37
N ALA A 171 4.58 0.38 23.34
CA ALA A 171 4.72 0.06 24.75
C ALA A 171 3.62 -0.91 25.21
N ASP A 172 2.34 -0.64 24.89
CA ASP A 172 1.22 -1.49 25.27
C ASP A 172 1.39 -2.94 24.75
N VAL A 173 1.87 -3.08 23.49
CA VAL A 173 2.11 -4.41 22.90
C VAL A 173 3.32 -5.10 23.54
N ALA A 174 4.39 -4.36 23.85
CA ALA A 174 5.58 -4.90 24.50
C ALA A 174 5.29 -5.37 25.94
N ASP A 175 4.50 -4.59 26.68
CA ASP A 175 4.09 -4.95 28.05
C ASP A 175 3.15 -6.15 28.06
N GLY A 176 2.20 -6.26 27.11
CA GLY A 176 1.34 -7.44 26.94
C GLY A 176 2.15 -8.72 26.68
N ALA A 177 3.19 -8.64 25.86
CA ALA A 177 4.11 -9.76 25.61
C ALA A 177 4.94 -10.17 26.84
N HIS A 178 5.16 -9.27 27.79
CA HIS A 178 5.82 -9.56 29.06
C HIS A 178 4.89 -10.30 30.04
N ILE A 179 3.61 -9.95 30.07
CA ILE A 179 2.61 -10.58 30.96
C ILE A 179 2.41 -12.06 30.59
N GLU A 180 2.32 -12.38 29.31
CA GLU A 180 2.15 -13.76 28.85
C GLU A 180 3.34 -14.68 29.15
N ARG A 181 4.55 -14.13 29.34
CA ARG A 181 5.76 -14.92 29.67
C ARG A 181 5.90 -15.25 31.17
N HIS A 182 5.10 -14.65 32.04
CA HIS A 182 5.17 -14.84 33.50
C HIS A 182 3.96 -15.62 34.02
N GLY A 183 3.11 -16.13 33.14
CA GLY A 183 1.90 -16.89 33.46
C GLY A 183 2.00 -18.42 33.22
N ASP A 184 3.20 -18.95 32.92
CA ASP A 184 3.47 -20.41 32.82
C ASP A 184 4.27 -20.92 34.00
#